data_fdf1ac1e45fa44097635e44676a51b2d
#
_entry.id   fdf1ac1e45fa44097635e44676a51b2d
#
_cell.length_a   1.000
_cell.length_b   1.000
_cell.length_c   1.000
_cell.angle_alpha   90.00
_cell.angle_beta   90.00
_cell.angle_gamma   90.00
#
_symmetry.space_group_name_H-M   'P 1'
#
loop_
_entity.id
_entity.type
_entity.pdbx_description
1 polymer ?
#
loop_
_entity_poly.entity_id
_entity_poly.type
_entity_poly.pdbx_seq_one_letter_code
_entity_poly.pdbx_strand_id
1 'polypeptide(L)'
;MKRMLRWLLAIFIVVPLLLVTAAWAVLGYSPVYLYNAPSVATGIGAKLACSMRYVMAQNEQQAAADIKIYSPILALLDYHYDDEQRRVRASLAGYERTASWQEGIGCYLDYAGFTERQRLHWPQAEAVVADWPQGYNVSSIDPVKQQQLATMLAEDNTLGHDTRALLVVHKGQVVAEAYAPGYTERSLFLGWSMAKSITGLMIGQLEMQGKLEVTETGLFPQWQDGRSSISIEQLLHMTDGLAYDEIYDPGATAPAMLFQHPSAAAYMLSLPLRDEPGRHYRYSSGSTVLLNHLVQQRTAANNAAAVEHLAEHFFRPLGMQRMVYETDAAGLLMGSSYLYATARDWAKVGQLMLNGGEINGTRIVTEDWIQRALQPNGSDNKRDFGYQWWLNKATDKPRWPGLPDNVFAAQGNREQRVLVIPDQDLVIVRLGWSPGKYRDNENFVEIASWFR
;
A
#
# COMPACT_ATOMS: atom_id res chain seq x y z
N MET A 1 -31.12 -48.09 -21.70
CA MET A 1 -30.63 -47.50 -20.45
C MET A 1 -29.19 -46.95 -20.57
N LYS A 2 -28.16 -47.74 -20.88
CA LYS A 2 -26.76 -47.24 -20.97
C LYS A 2 -26.51 -46.13 -22.01
N ARG A 3 -27.19 -46.14 -23.16
CA ARG A 3 -27.08 -45.08 -24.18
C ARG A 3 -27.75 -43.76 -23.72
N MET A 4 -28.92 -43.85 -23.11
CA MET A 4 -29.65 -42.65 -22.60
C MET A 4 -28.89 -41.97 -21.45
N LEU A 5 -28.26 -42.75 -20.58
CA LEU A 5 -27.40 -42.24 -19.51
C LEU A 5 -26.15 -41.52 -20.04
N ARG A 6 -25.56 -42.05 -21.13
CA ARG A 6 -24.42 -41.35 -21.81
C ARG A 6 -24.83 -40.04 -22.47
N TRP A 7 -26.01 -39.95 -23.06
CA TRP A 7 -26.53 -38.69 -23.62
C TRP A 7 -26.88 -37.68 -22.54
N LEU A 8 -27.48 -38.13 -21.44
CA LEU A 8 -27.74 -37.25 -20.29
C LEU A 8 -26.43 -36.70 -19.67
N LEU A 9 -25.42 -37.57 -19.47
CA LEU A 9 -24.09 -37.15 -18.99
C LEU A 9 -23.41 -36.16 -19.97
N ALA A 10 -23.51 -36.42 -21.30
CA ALA A 10 -22.95 -35.54 -22.30
C ALA A 10 -23.66 -34.16 -22.28
N ILE A 11 -24.98 -34.11 -22.15
CA ILE A 11 -25.75 -32.85 -22.03
C ILE A 11 -25.36 -32.11 -20.73
N PHE A 12 -25.22 -32.80 -19.60
CA PHE A 12 -24.84 -32.19 -18.32
C PHE A 12 -23.40 -31.63 -18.29
N ILE A 13 -22.50 -32.11 -19.17
CA ILE A 13 -21.13 -31.64 -19.29
C ILE A 13 -21.01 -30.63 -20.43
N VAL A 14 -21.54 -30.96 -21.62
CA VAL A 14 -21.36 -30.13 -22.83
C VAL A 14 -22.14 -28.83 -22.76
N VAL A 15 -23.36 -28.85 -22.22
CA VAL A 15 -24.16 -27.60 -22.13
C VAL A 15 -23.53 -26.59 -21.17
N PRO A 16 -23.11 -26.93 -19.94
CA PRO A 16 -22.36 -26.01 -19.09
C PRO A 16 -21.04 -25.54 -19.72
N LEU A 17 -20.31 -26.42 -20.40
CA LEU A 17 -19.07 -26.04 -21.07
C LEU A 17 -19.31 -25.02 -22.21
N LEU A 18 -20.37 -25.22 -22.99
CA LEU A 18 -20.78 -24.28 -24.03
C LEU A 18 -21.29 -22.95 -23.46
N LEU A 19 -22.00 -22.98 -22.33
CA LEU A 19 -22.46 -21.76 -21.64
C LEU A 19 -21.26 -20.98 -21.08
N VAL A 20 -20.27 -21.65 -20.48
CA VAL A 20 -19.05 -21.04 -19.95
C VAL A 20 -18.19 -20.48 -21.09
N THR A 21 -18.03 -21.20 -22.21
CA THR A 21 -17.29 -20.70 -23.38
C THR A 21 -18.02 -19.56 -24.10
N ALA A 22 -19.35 -19.61 -24.17
CA ALA A 22 -20.15 -18.50 -24.70
C ALA A 22 -20.09 -17.27 -23.78
N ALA A 23 -20.17 -17.45 -22.48
CA ALA A 23 -19.97 -16.36 -21.51
C ALA A 23 -18.58 -15.74 -21.63
N TRP A 24 -17.53 -16.55 -21.80
CA TRP A 24 -16.18 -16.06 -22.07
C TRP A 24 -16.09 -15.28 -23.38
N ALA A 25 -16.66 -15.81 -24.47
CA ALA A 25 -16.62 -15.13 -25.77
C ALA A 25 -17.44 -13.84 -25.83
N VAL A 26 -18.54 -13.74 -25.06
CA VAL A 26 -19.46 -12.59 -25.05
C VAL A 26 -19.08 -11.57 -23.98
N LEU A 27 -18.70 -12.01 -22.78
CA LEU A 27 -18.41 -11.14 -21.64
C LEU A 27 -16.93 -10.82 -21.48
N GLY A 28 -16.03 -11.54 -22.17
CA GLY A 28 -14.58 -11.36 -22.07
C GLY A 28 -13.95 -11.91 -20.77
N TYR A 29 -14.75 -12.59 -19.89
CA TYR A 29 -14.27 -13.12 -18.63
C TYR A 29 -13.97 -14.61 -18.69
N SER A 30 -12.75 -15.01 -18.25
CA SER A 30 -12.36 -16.41 -18.20
C SER A 30 -13.18 -17.21 -17.14
N PRO A 31 -13.33 -18.54 -17.29
CA PRO A 31 -13.95 -19.39 -16.26
C PRO A 31 -13.28 -19.25 -14.88
N VAL A 32 -11.95 -19.07 -14.84
CA VAL A 32 -11.19 -18.85 -13.60
C VAL A 32 -11.58 -17.52 -12.96
N TYR A 33 -11.76 -16.46 -13.76
CA TYR A 33 -12.26 -15.17 -13.30
C TYR A 33 -13.64 -15.32 -12.65
N LEU A 34 -14.60 -15.92 -13.36
CA LEU A 34 -15.97 -16.05 -12.88
C LEU A 34 -16.08 -16.89 -11.60
N TYR A 35 -15.27 -17.97 -11.49
CA TYR A 35 -15.23 -18.81 -10.31
C TYR A 35 -14.70 -18.06 -9.07
N ASN A 36 -13.68 -17.24 -9.24
CA ASN A 36 -13.05 -16.50 -8.14
C ASN A 36 -13.74 -15.16 -7.82
N ALA A 37 -14.49 -14.58 -8.76
CA ALA A 37 -15.05 -13.24 -8.62
C ALA A 37 -15.87 -13.03 -7.34
N PRO A 38 -16.80 -13.91 -6.93
CA PRO A 38 -17.58 -13.68 -5.70
C PRO A 38 -16.71 -13.70 -4.44
N SER A 39 -15.77 -14.64 -4.35
CA SER A 39 -14.85 -14.77 -3.20
C SER A 39 -13.91 -13.58 -3.07
N VAL A 40 -13.35 -13.10 -4.19
CA VAL A 40 -12.48 -11.92 -4.23
C VAL A 40 -13.28 -10.66 -3.92
N ALA A 41 -14.45 -10.49 -4.54
CA ALA A 41 -15.31 -9.32 -4.33
C ALA A 41 -15.75 -9.18 -2.87
N THR A 42 -16.23 -10.28 -2.26
CA THR A 42 -16.65 -10.27 -0.84
C THR A 42 -15.47 -10.01 0.10
N GLY A 43 -14.28 -10.54 -0.21
CA GLY A 43 -13.07 -10.26 0.56
C GLY A 43 -12.64 -8.79 0.49
N ILE A 44 -12.54 -8.22 -0.71
CA ILE A 44 -12.25 -6.79 -0.91
C ILE A 44 -13.32 -5.92 -0.24
N GLY A 45 -14.59 -6.23 -0.48
CA GLY A 45 -15.72 -5.46 0.04
C GLY A 45 -15.73 -5.41 1.56
N ALA A 46 -15.65 -6.56 2.23
CA ALA A 46 -15.62 -6.63 3.70
C ALA A 46 -14.42 -5.86 4.27
N LYS A 47 -13.22 -6.07 3.69
CA LYS A 47 -11.98 -5.44 4.14
C LYS A 47 -12.02 -3.93 4.01
N LEU A 48 -12.39 -3.40 2.83
CA LEU A 48 -12.46 -1.96 2.59
C LEU A 48 -13.56 -1.30 3.42
N ALA A 49 -14.77 -1.89 3.45
CA ALA A 49 -15.88 -1.34 4.23
C ALA A 49 -15.55 -1.25 5.73
N CYS A 50 -14.90 -2.28 6.29
CA CYS A 50 -14.42 -2.27 7.68
C CYS A 50 -13.41 -1.14 7.92
N SER A 51 -12.39 -1.03 7.07
CA SER A 51 -11.34 -0.01 7.23
C SER A 51 -11.86 1.40 7.02
N MET A 52 -12.76 1.61 6.06
CA MET A 52 -13.42 2.91 5.85
C MET A 52 -14.26 3.32 7.07
N ARG A 53 -15.03 2.39 7.65
CA ARG A 53 -15.88 2.64 8.81
C ARG A 53 -15.07 2.87 10.08
N TYR A 54 -14.17 1.94 10.42
CA TYR A 54 -13.54 1.90 11.76
C TYR A 54 -12.12 2.45 11.82
N VAL A 55 -11.43 2.62 10.69
CA VAL A 55 -10.10 3.23 10.64
C VAL A 55 -10.17 4.64 10.10
N MET A 56 -10.85 4.86 8.98
CA MET A 56 -10.97 6.18 8.35
C MET A 56 -12.14 7.01 8.92
N ALA A 57 -12.96 6.44 9.81
CA ALA A 57 -14.12 7.07 10.44
C ALA A 57 -15.13 7.64 9.45
N GLN A 58 -15.27 7.01 8.28
CA GLN A 58 -16.28 7.40 7.28
C GLN A 58 -17.67 6.91 7.69
N ASN A 59 -18.69 7.67 7.31
CA ASN A 59 -20.05 7.16 7.37
C ASN A 59 -20.31 6.15 6.22
N GLU A 60 -21.39 5.38 6.34
CA GLU A 60 -21.72 4.32 5.37
C GLU A 60 -21.94 4.86 3.95
N GLN A 61 -22.50 6.06 3.81
CA GLN A 61 -22.75 6.68 2.51
C GLN A 61 -21.44 7.01 1.80
N GLN A 62 -20.46 7.60 2.52
CA GLN A 62 -19.14 7.89 1.98
C GLN A 62 -18.37 6.61 1.65
N ALA A 63 -18.39 5.63 2.55
CA ALA A 63 -17.77 4.33 2.33
C ALA A 63 -18.34 3.62 1.09
N ALA A 64 -19.66 3.61 0.91
CA ALA A 64 -20.32 3.04 -0.26
C ALA A 64 -19.92 3.76 -1.56
N ALA A 65 -19.82 5.10 -1.54
CA ALA A 65 -19.38 5.88 -2.67
C ALA A 65 -17.92 5.54 -3.05
N ASP A 66 -17.03 5.47 -2.08
CA ASP A 66 -15.60 5.16 -2.29
C ASP A 66 -15.41 3.72 -2.81
N ILE A 67 -16.14 2.77 -2.24
CA ILE A 67 -16.15 1.37 -2.70
C ILE A 67 -16.60 1.27 -4.16
N LYS A 68 -17.65 1.99 -4.54
CA LYS A 68 -18.13 2.04 -5.92
C LYS A 68 -17.11 2.64 -6.88
N ILE A 69 -16.39 3.68 -6.46
CA ILE A 69 -15.29 4.27 -7.23
C ILE A 69 -14.13 3.27 -7.35
N TYR A 70 -13.84 2.51 -6.29
CA TYR A 70 -12.78 1.49 -6.33
C TYR A 70 -13.10 0.40 -7.37
N SER A 71 -14.30 -0.16 -7.33
CA SER A 71 -14.78 -1.10 -8.34
C SER A 71 -16.30 -1.14 -8.34
N PRO A 72 -16.97 -0.87 -9.49
CA PRO A 72 -18.43 -0.86 -9.57
C PRO A 72 -19.09 -2.19 -9.16
N ILE A 73 -18.41 -3.33 -9.34
CA ILE A 73 -18.93 -4.65 -8.96
C ILE A 73 -19.11 -4.77 -7.44
N LEU A 74 -18.31 -4.05 -6.66
CA LEU A 74 -18.43 -4.07 -5.18
C LEU A 74 -19.70 -3.35 -4.69
N ALA A 75 -20.30 -2.51 -5.53
CA ALA A 75 -21.60 -1.91 -5.21
C ALA A 75 -22.78 -2.91 -5.30
N LEU A 76 -22.55 -4.12 -5.82
CA LEU A 76 -23.53 -5.20 -5.88
C LEU A 76 -23.52 -6.10 -4.62
N LEU A 77 -22.59 -5.88 -3.71
CA LEU A 77 -22.48 -6.63 -2.46
C LEU A 77 -23.53 -6.13 -1.45
N ASP A 78 -24.07 -7.06 -0.68
CA ASP A 78 -24.81 -6.74 0.52
C ASP A 78 -23.84 -6.56 1.67
N TYR A 79 -23.87 -5.39 2.31
CA TYR A 79 -23.02 -5.05 3.46
C TYR A 79 -23.82 -5.05 4.75
N HIS A 80 -23.32 -5.74 5.75
CA HIS A 80 -23.86 -5.72 7.10
C HIS A 80 -22.82 -5.22 8.09
N TYR A 81 -23.07 -4.06 8.69
CA TYR A 81 -22.23 -3.42 9.71
C TYR A 81 -22.72 -3.84 11.10
N ASP A 82 -21.81 -4.40 11.89
CA ASP A 82 -22.00 -4.70 13.31
C ASP A 82 -21.11 -3.76 14.10
N ASP A 83 -21.64 -2.60 14.46
CA ASP A 83 -20.89 -1.57 15.19
C ASP A 83 -20.57 -1.99 16.63
N GLU A 84 -21.33 -2.90 17.24
CA GLU A 84 -21.07 -3.42 18.58
C GLU A 84 -19.81 -4.30 18.59
N GLN A 85 -19.70 -5.22 17.64
CA GLN A 85 -18.55 -6.10 17.48
C GLN A 85 -17.47 -5.51 16.58
N ARG A 86 -17.69 -4.33 15.98
CA ARG A 86 -16.82 -3.67 15.01
C ARG A 86 -16.42 -4.60 13.87
N ARG A 87 -17.41 -5.17 13.20
CA ARG A 87 -17.27 -6.10 12.09
C ARG A 87 -18.07 -5.63 10.88
N VAL A 88 -17.59 -5.99 9.70
CA VAL A 88 -18.34 -5.82 8.46
C VAL A 88 -18.36 -7.13 7.71
N ARG A 89 -19.56 -7.57 7.36
CA ARG A 89 -19.80 -8.72 6.52
C ARG A 89 -20.23 -8.24 5.15
N ALA A 90 -19.60 -8.80 4.11
CA ALA A 90 -19.99 -8.59 2.72
C ALA A 90 -20.40 -9.92 2.08
N SER A 91 -21.54 -9.93 1.37
CA SER A 91 -22.07 -11.14 0.74
C SER A 91 -22.49 -10.90 -0.71
N LEU A 92 -22.32 -11.93 -1.55
CA LEU A 92 -22.71 -11.95 -2.96
C LEU A 92 -22.91 -13.39 -3.43
N ALA A 93 -24.07 -13.72 -3.99
CA ALA A 93 -24.38 -15.00 -4.63
C ALA A 93 -24.01 -16.23 -3.76
N GLY A 94 -24.28 -16.17 -2.45
CA GLY A 94 -24.01 -17.25 -1.49
C GLY A 94 -22.58 -17.30 -0.96
N TYR A 95 -21.68 -16.45 -1.44
CA TYR A 95 -20.37 -16.21 -0.84
C TYR A 95 -20.45 -15.13 0.22
N GLU A 96 -19.69 -15.31 1.28
CA GLU A 96 -19.64 -14.37 2.40
C GLU A 96 -18.22 -14.26 2.94
N ARG A 97 -17.80 -13.04 3.28
CA ARG A 97 -16.58 -12.73 4.01
C ARG A 97 -16.85 -11.71 5.10
N THR A 98 -16.16 -11.87 6.21
CA THR A 98 -16.22 -10.94 7.34
C THR A 98 -14.84 -10.34 7.53
N ALA A 99 -14.81 -9.03 7.81
CA ALA A 99 -13.64 -8.33 8.31
C ALA A 99 -13.94 -7.80 9.71
N SER A 100 -13.03 -8.01 10.64
CA SER A 100 -13.12 -7.54 12.03
C SER A 100 -12.09 -6.45 12.28
N TRP A 101 -12.45 -5.47 13.11
CA TRP A 101 -11.56 -4.42 13.56
C TRP A 101 -10.95 -4.77 14.92
N GLN A 102 -9.70 -4.38 15.12
CA GLN A 102 -8.97 -4.47 16.39
C GLN A 102 -8.28 -3.15 16.68
N GLU A 103 -8.35 -2.70 17.92
CA GLU A 103 -7.74 -1.45 18.35
C GLU A 103 -6.22 -1.43 18.08
N GLY A 104 -5.73 -0.32 17.50
CA GLY A 104 -4.34 -0.12 17.13
C GLY A 104 -3.87 -0.89 15.89
N ILE A 105 -4.55 -2.00 15.53
CA ILE A 105 -4.18 -2.86 14.39
C ILE A 105 -5.06 -2.59 13.16
N GLY A 106 -6.30 -2.11 13.36
CA GLY A 106 -7.25 -1.89 12.26
C GLY A 106 -8.02 -3.13 11.85
N CYS A 107 -8.43 -3.20 10.58
CA CYS A 107 -9.27 -4.27 10.05
C CYS A 107 -8.45 -5.39 9.39
N TYR A 108 -8.94 -6.61 9.53
CA TYR A 108 -8.40 -7.82 8.90
C TYR A 108 -9.53 -8.75 8.46
N LEU A 109 -9.29 -9.57 7.45
CA LEU A 109 -10.24 -10.62 7.05
C LEU A 109 -10.21 -11.79 8.04
N ASP A 110 -11.38 -12.25 8.43
CA ASP A 110 -11.52 -13.40 9.31
C ASP A 110 -11.28 -14.72 8.55
N TYR A 111 -10.46 -15.59 9.14
CA TYR A 111 -10.23 -16.94 8.67
C TYR A 111 -10.30 -17.92 9.85
N ALA A 112 -10.99 -19.04 9.67
CA ALA A 112 -11.10 -20.05 10.71
C ALA A 112 -9.71 -20.59 11.10
N GLY A 113 -9.46 -20.72 12.41
CA GLY A 113 -8.21 -21.25 12.94
C GLY A 113 -7.05 -20.25 13.04
N PHE A 114 -7.23 -19.02 12.56
CA PHE A 114 -6.21 -17.96 12.67
C PHE A 114 -6.56 -16.98 13.81
N THR A 115 -5.82 -17.08 14.91
CA THR A 115 -6.04 -16.26 16.12
C THR A 115 -4.79 -15.49 16.57
N GLU A 116 -3.64 -15.64 15.89
CA GLU A 116 -2.36 -14.98 16.24
C GLU A 116 -2.51 -13.47 16.35
N ARG A 117 -3.29 -12.86 15.47
CA ARG A 117 -3.55 -11.42 15.45
C ARG A 117 -4.18 -10.90 16.75
N GLN A 118 -4.95 -11.72 17.47
CA GLN A 118 -5.58 -11.32 18.74
C GLN A 118 -4.56 -11.00 19.83
N ARG A 119 -3.30 -11.43 19.63
CA ARG A 119 -2.17 -11.15 20.52
C ARG A 119 -1.41 -9.90 20.09
N LEU A 120 -1.72 -9.33 18.93
CA LEU A 120 -1.05 -8.13 18.44
C LEU A 120 -1.50 -6.93 19.26
N HIS A 121 -0.55 -6.13 19.66
CA HIS A 121 -0.78 -4.87 20.34
C HIS A 121 0.06 -3.78 19.68
N TRP A 122 -0.58 -2.67 19.32
CA TRP A 122 0.15 -1.48 18.92
C TRP A 122 0.27 -0.56 20.14
N PRO A 123 1.50 -0.33 20.66
CA PRO A 123 1.67 0.50 21.82
C PRO A 123 1.14 1.91 21.59
N GLN A 124 0.24 2.37 22.43
CA GLN A 124 -0.24 3.75 22.39
C GLN A 124 0.87 4.66 22.91
N ALA A 125 1.31 5.61 22.11
CA ALA A 125 2.21 6.66 22.53
C ALA A 125 1.40 7.85 23.07
N GLU A 126 1.91 8.47 24.13
CA GLU A 126 1.43 9.79 24.51
C GLU A 126 1.67 10.76 23.35
N ALA A 127 0.67 11.60 23.06
CA ALA A 127 0.80 12.60 22.00
C ALA A 127 1.90 13.59 22.39
N VAL A 128 2.92 13.70 21.56
CA VAL A 128 3.98 14.68 21.74
C VAL A 128 3.43 16.06 21.40
N VAL A 129 3.33 16.93 22.40
CA VAL A 129 2.94 18.34 22.22
C VAL A 129 4.20 19.13 21.85
N ALA A 130 4.50 19.17 20.57
CA ALA A 130 5.63 19.88 19.98
C ALA A 130 5.30 20.35 18.56
N ASP A 131 6.16 21.18 18.02
CA ASP A 131 6.06 21.61 16.63
C ASP A 131 6.40 20.46 15.68
N TRP A 132 5.81 20.51 14.48
CA TRP A 132 6.13 19.58 13.42
C TRP A 132 7.61 19.73 13.00
N PRO A 133 8.37 18.65 12.74
CA PRO A 133 7.93 17.27 12.57
C PRO A 133 7.90 16.41 13.86
N GLN A 134 8.40 16.90 14.99
CA GLN A 134 8.41 16.13 16.25
C GLN A 134 6.99 15.87 16.79
N GLY A 135 6.15 16.88 16.76
CA GLY A 135 4.73 16.83 17.13
C GLY A 135 3.80 17.15 15.97
N TYR A 136 2.64 17.74 16.33
CA TYR A 136 1.59 18.08 15.37
C TYR A 136 1.33 19.58 15.24
N ASN A 137 1.97 20.44 16.06
CA ASN A 137 1.75 21.86 15.97
C ASN A 137 2.38 22.41 14.68
N VAL A 138 1.63 23.24 13.96
CA VAL A 138 2.09 23.93 12.76
C VAL A 138 1.93 25.41 12.98
N SER A 139 3.05 26.14 13.03
CA SER A 139 3.11 27.60 13.26
C SER A 139 3.65 28.38 12.06
N SER A 140 4.10 27.71 11.01
CA SER A 140 4.85 28.26 9.88
C SER A 140 4.04 28.39 8.57
N ILE A 141 2.71 28.45 8.66
CA ILE A 141 1.84 28.61 7.49
C ILE A 141 2.08 29.96 6.81
N ASP A 142 2.39 29.90 5.52
CA ASP A 142 2.46 31.07 4.63
C ASP A 142 1.05 31.37 4.09
N PRO A 143 0.45 32.52 4.39
CA PRO A 143 -0.94 32.80 4.02
C PRO A 143 -1.19 32.78 2.50
N VAL A 144 -0.20 33.18 1.70
CA VAL A 144 -0.31 33.20 0.24
C VAL A 144 -0.32 31.79 -0.32
N LYS A 145 0.65 30.97 0.09
CA LYS A 145 0.73 29.56 -0.32
C LYS A 145 -0.45 28.73 0.20
N GLN A 146 -0.92 29.05 1.41
CA GLN A 146 -2.12 28.45 1.98
C GLN A 146 -3.34 28.71 1.08
N GLN A 147 -3.53 29.95 0.62
CA GLN A 147 -4.64 30.28 -0.27
C GLN A 147 -4.49 29.63 -1.64
N GLN A 148 -3.28 29.60 -2.20
CA GLN A 148 -3.00 28.93 -3.48
C GLN A 148 -3.31 27.43 -3.40
N LEU A 149 -2.87 26.76 -2.31
CA LEU A 149 -3.09 25.33 -2.12
C LEU A 149 -4.58 25.01 -1.91
N ALA A 150 -5.30 25.85 -1.17
CA ALA A 150 -6.75 25.70 -0.98
C ALA A 150 -7.52 25.85 -2.32
N THR A 151 -7.10 26.79 -3.15
CA THR A 151 -7.66 26.99 -4.50
C THR A 151 -7.39 25.78 -5.38
N MET A 152 -6.16 25.25 -5.40
CA MET A 152 -5.79 24.06 -6.16
C MET A 152 -6.62 22.82 -5.73
N LEU A 153 -6.82 22.62 -4.42
CA LEU A 153 -7.68 21.54 -3.92
C LEU A 153 -9.13 21.69 -4.37
N ALA A 154 -9.66 22.90 -4.38
CA ALA A 154 -11.02 23.17 -4.84
C ALA A 154 -11.17 22.93 -6.35
N GLU A 155 -10.17 23.32 -7.14
CA GLU A 155 -10.11 23.05 -8.60
C GLU A 155 -10.02 21.56 -8.88
N ASP A 156 -9.17 20.82 -8.18
CA ASP A 156 -9.07 19.37 -8.28
C ASP A 156 -10.44 18.69 -8.09
N ASN A 157 -11.20 19.15 -7.09
CA ASN A 157 -12.50 18.57 -6.78
C ASN A 157 -13.58 18.99 -7.79
N THR A 158 -13.47 20.19 -8.37
CA THR A 158 -14.32 20.62 -9.50
C THR A 158 -14.06 19.77 -10.74
N LEU A 159 -12.81 19.32 -10.94
CA LEU A 159 -12.41 18.41 -12.03
C LEU A 159 -12.70 16.93 -11.74
N GLY A 160 -13.21 16.59 -10.55
CA GLY A 160 -13.57 15.23 -10.16
C GLY A 160 -12.39 14.36 -9.71
N HIS A 161 -11.27 14.96 -9.29
CA HIS A 161 -10.10 14.20 -8.82
C HIS A 161 -10.24 13.66 -7.39
N ASP A 162 -11.26 14.06 -6.64
CA ASP A 162 -11.49 13.66 -5.24
C ASP A 162 -10.22 13.78 -4.39
N THR A 163 -9.58 14.95 -4.47
CA THR A 163 -8.44 15.33 -3.64
C THR A 163 -8.95 15.69 -2.25
N ARG A 164 -8.47 14.99 -1.21
CA ARG A 164 -8.95 15.11 0.18
C ARG A 164 -7.98 15.85 1.07
N ALA A 165 -6.69 15.75 0.78
CA ALA A 165 -5.65 16.52 1.45
C ALA A 165 -4.52 16.87 0.49
N LEU A 166 -4.04 18.11 0.59
CA LEU A 166 -2.79 18.61 0.03
C LEU A 166 -1.96 19.21 1.16
N LEU A 167 -0.67 18.90 1.21
CA LEU A 167 0.24 19.45 2.21
C LEU A 167 1.61 19.73 1.57
N VAL A 168 2.21 20.85 1.93
CA VAL A 168 3.51 21.28 1.42
C VAL A 168 4.46 21.56 2.58
N VAL A 169 5.60 20.88 2.57
CA VAL A 169 6.72 21.14 3.47
C VAL A 169 7.84 21.79 2.67
N HIS A 170 8.38 22.88 3.16
CA HIS A 170 9.55 23.56 2.59
C HIS A 170 10.55 23.86 3.69
N LYS A 171 11.82 23.49 3.47
CA LYS A 171 12.91 23.66 4.44
C LYS A 171 12.56 23.14 5.83
N GLY A 172 11.97 21.95 5.87
CA GLY A 172 11.60 21.27 7.11
C GLY A 172 10.40 21.87 7.86
N GLN A 173 9.59 22.74 7.22
CA GLN A 173 8.42 23.38 7.82
C GLN A 173 7.18 23.16 6.95
N VAL A 174 6.04 22.85 7.57
CA VAL A 174 4.74 22.84 6.88
C VAL A 174 4.36 24.28 6.55
N VAL A 175 4.37 24.64 5.29
CA VAL A 175 4.09 26.02 4.83
C VAL A 175 2.67 26.20 4.31
N ALA A 176 2.01 25.12 3.90
CA ALA A 176 0.60 25.11 3.51
C ALA A 176 0.00 23.71 3.66
N GLU A 177 -1.26 23.63 4.06
CA GLU A 177 -2.03 22.38 4.09
C GLU A 177 -3.51 22.67 3.87
N ALA A 178 -4.15 21.92 2.99
CA ALA A 178 -5.56 22.09 2.65
C ALA A 178 -6.29 20.73 2.71
N TYR A 179 -7.51 20.76 3.22
CA TYR A 179 -8.35 19.58 3.39
C TYR A 179 -9.72 19.81 2.78
N ALA A 180 -10.25 18.80 2.07
CA ALA A 180 -11.60 18.85 1.55
C ALA A 180 -12.64 18.81 2.69
N PRO A 181 -13.88 19.27 2.46
CA PRO A 181 -14.94 19.20 3.45
C PRO A 181 -15.09 17.80 4.05
N GLY A 182 -15.14 17.70 5.38
CA GLY A 182 -15.22 16.44 6.12
C GLY A 182 -13.86 15.82 6.47
N TYR A 183 -12.74 16.39 6.01
CA TYR A 183 -11.39 15.97 6.35
C TYR A 183 -10.64 17.04 7.11
N THR A 184 -9.69 16.62 7.94
CA THR A 184 -8.86 17.49 8.79
C THR A 184 -7.43 16.97 8.83
N GLU A 185 -6.54 17.71 9.50
CA GLU A 185 -5.17 17.29 9.79
C GLU A 185 -5.08 15.99 10.62
N ARG A 186 -6.21 15.55 11.19
CA ARG A 186 -6.31 14.32 11.99
C ARG A 186 -6.89 13.15 11.22
N SER A 187 -7.41 13.37 10.02
CA SER A 187 -7.99 12.33 9.18
C SER A 187 -6.94 11.32 8.75
N LEU A 188 -7.26 10.04 8.86
CA LEU A 188 -6.42 8.94 8.37
C LEU A 188 -6.75 8.65 6.90
N PHE A 189 -5.71 8.54 6.11
CA PHE A 189 -5.80 8.23 4.68
C PHE A 189 -5.06 6.93 4.38
N LEU A 190 -5.68 6.07 3.61
CA LEU A 190 -5.05 4.84 3.11
C LEU A 190 -3.94 5.19 2.11
N GLY A 191 -2.72 4.87 2.47
CA GLY A 191 -1.53 5.12 1.63
C GLY A 191 -1.40 4.18 0.44
N TRP A 192 -2.12 3.05 0.45
CA TRP A 192 -1.93 1.98 -0.53
C TRP A 192 -0.43 1.65 -0.68
N SER A 193 0.05 1.59 -1.91
CA SER A 193 1.44 1.22 -2.20
C SER A 193 2.51 2.17 -1.65
N MET A 194 2.15 3.32 -1.08
CA MET A 194 3.13 4.13 -0.32
C MET A 194 3.70 3.36 0.89
N ALA A 195 2.97 2.37 1.42
CA ALA A 195 3.46 1.48 2.46
C ALA A 195 4.72 0.69 2.06
N LYS A 196 4.92 0.46 0.76
CA LYS A 196 6.12 -0.21 0.23
C LYS A 196 7.39 0.57 0.56
N SER A 197 7.34 1.90 0.42
CA SER A 197 8.47 2.78 0.75
C SER A 197 8.82 2.72 2.25
N ILE A 198 7.81 2.59 3.12
CA ILE A 198 8.01 2.35 4.56
C ILE A 198 8.71 1.00 4.78
N THR A 199 8.28 -0.05 4.11
CA THR A 199 8.93 -1.38 4.21
C THR A 199 10.39 -1.30 3.77
N GLY A 200 10.70 -0.57 2.68
CA GLY A 200 12.07 -0.31 2.27
C GLY A 200 12.91 0.38 3.36
N LEU A 201 12.34 1.40 4.03
CA LEU A 201 13.00 2.08 5.14
C LEU A 201 13.21 1.17 6.36
N MET A 202 12.28 0.28 6.67
CA MET A 202 12.44 -0.72 7.75
C MET A 202 13.59 -1.70 7.45
N ILE A 203 13.77 -2.14 6.20
CA ILE A 203 14.93 -2.94 5.77
C ILE A 203 16.22 -2.13 5.98
N GLY A 204 16.24 -0.85 5.57
CA GLY A 204 17.40 0.03 5.78
C GLY A 204 17.77 0.22 7.25
N GLN A 205 16.78 0.28 8.14
CA GLN A 205 17.03 0.33 9.58
C GLN A 205 17.67 -0.96 10.09
N LEU A 206 17.19 -2.12 9.63
CA LEU A 206 17.77 -3.41 10.01
C LEU A 206 19.21 -3.56 9.48
N GLU A 207 19.51 -3.08 8.28
CA GLU A 207 20.88 -3.04 7.75
C GLU A 207 21.77 -2.13 8.62
N MET A 208 21.31 -0.92 8.94
CA MET A 208 22.02 0.00 9.83
C MET A 208 22.32 -0.63 11.20
N GLN A 209 21.43 -1.49 11.70
CA GLN A 209 21.58 -2.24 12.94
C GLN A 209 22.47 -3.49 12.82
N GLY A 210 22.97 -3.80 11.61
CA GLY A 210 23.78 -5.00 11.36
C GLY A 210 22.99 -6.31 11.45
N LYS A 211 21.66 -6.28 11.33
CA LYS A 211 20.76 -7.44 11.43
C LYS A 211 20.56 -8.17 10.10
N LEU A 212 20.90 -7.53 8.99
CA LEU A 212 20.88 -8.07 7.64
C LEU A 212 21.82 -7.28 6.72
N GLU A 213 22.14 -7.87 5.56
CA GLU A 213 22.77 -7.21 4.42
C GLU A 213 21.91 -7.42 3.18
N VAL A 214 21.75 -6.41 2.32
CA VAL A 214 20.88 -6.51 1.13
C VAL A 214 21.31 -7.58 0.13
N THR A 215 22.58 -7.99 0.17
CA THR A 215 23.15 -9.07 -0.65
C THR A 215 22.87 -10.48 -0.13
N GLU A 216 22.29 -10.62 1.09
CA GLU A 216 21.94 -11.92 1.63
C GLU A 216 21.01 -12.70 0.70
N THR A 217 21.28 -14.00 0.56
CA THR A 217 20.46 -15.01 -0.14
C THR A 217 20.07 -16.13 0.83
N GLY A 218 19.32 -17.15 0.37
CA GLY A 218 18.85 -18.20 1.27
C GLY A 218 17.87 -17.68 2.33
N LEU A 219 17.08 -16.68 2.00
CA LEU A 219 16.27 -15.86 2.92
C LEU A 219 15.22 -16.68 3.68
N PHE A 220 14.71 -17.72 3.05
CA PHE A 220 13.61 -18.53 3.59
C PHE A 220 13.94 -20.02 3.52
N PRO A 221 13.89 -20.75 4.64
CA PRO A 221 14.22 -22.20 4.68
C PRO A 221 13.39 -23.06 3.73
N GLN A 222 12.20 -22.59 3.35
CA GLN A 222 11.30 -23.30 2.43
C GLN A 222 11.82 -23.31 0.97
N TRP A 223 12.71 -22.41 0.62
CA TRP A 223 13.27 -22.29 -0.72
C TRP A 223 14.54 -23.14 -0.87
N GLN A 224 14.36 -24.37 -1.34
CA GLN A 224 15.44 -25.33 -1.58
C GLN A 224 15.76 -25.51 -3.08
N ASP A 225 15.23 -24.62 -3.93
CA ASP A 225 15.40 -24.57 -5.38
C ASP A 225 16.04 -23.24 -5.81
N GLY A 226 15.92 -22.85 -7.07
CA GLY A 226 16.46 -21.59 -7.60
C GLY A 226 16.05 -20.34 -6.84
N ARG A 227 14.94 -20.36 -6.09
CA ARG A 227 14.50 -19.23 -5.23
C ARG A 227 15.46 -18.95 -4.09
N SER A 228 16.29 -19.91 -3.68
CA SER A 228 17.31 -19.70 -2.65
C SER A 228 18.38 -18.70 -3.07
N SER A 229 18.51 -18.38 -4.36
CA SER A 229 19.42 -17.36 -4.87
C SER A 229 18.85 -15.95 -4.84
N ILE A 230 17.56 -15.78 -4.52
CA ILE A 230 16.95 -14.45 -4.42
C ILE A 230 17.57 -13.71 -3.25
N SER A 231 18.07 -12.48 -3.51
CA SER A 231 18.61 -11.57 -2.50
C SER A 231 17.56 -10.58 -1.99
N ILE A 232 17.83 -9.97 -0.83
CA ILE A 232 17.00 -8.87 -0.30
C ILE A 232 16.99 -7.70 -1.30
N GLU A 233 18.11 -7.39 -1.93
CA GLU A 233 18.21 -6.34 -2.94
C GLU A 233 17.29 -6.59 -4.14
N GLN A 234 17.21 -7.85 -4.61
CA GLN A 234 16.31 -8.21 -5.70
C GLN A 234 14.85 -8.08 -5.33
N LEU A 235 14.47 -8.36 -4.07
CA LEU A 235 13.12 -8.09 -3.56
C LEU A 235 12.85 -6.57 -3.48
N LEU A 236 13.82 -5.76 -3.01
CA LEU A 236 13.70 -4.30 -2.95
C LEU A 236 13.50 -3.68 -4.33
N HIS A 237 14.20 -4.17 -5.34
CA HIS A 237 14.10 -3.76 -6.73
C HIS A 237 12.96 -4.43 -7.51
N MET A 238 12.21 -5.36 -6.90
CA MET A 238 11.15 -6.13 -7.57
C MET A 238 11.65 -6.90 -8.79
N THR A 239 12.81 -7.51 -8.66
CA THR A 239 13.47 -8.33 -9.69
C THR A 239 13.69 -9.76 -9.21
N ASP A 240 12.91 -10.23 -8.23
CA ASP A 240 13.04 -11.56 -7.63
C ASP A 240 12.67 -12.73 -8.57
N GLY A 241 11.96 -12.46 -9.66
CA GLY A 241 11.59 -13.44 -10.66
C GLY A 241 10.45 -14.40 -10.26
N LEU A 242 9.77 -14.18 -9.12
CA LEU A 242 8.64 -15.01 -8.70
C LEU A 242 7.46 -14.89 -9.68
N ALA A 243 6.67 -15.95 -9.80
CA ALA A 243 5.49 -16.02 -10.66
C ALA A 243 4.31 -15.27 -10.04
N TYR A 244 4.50 -13.97 -9.79
CA TYR A 244 3.51 -13.04 -9.26
C TYR A 244 3.18 -11.96 -10.28
N ASP A 245 1.90 -11.59 -10.37
CA ASP A 245 1.43 -10.50 -11.22
C ASP A 245 0.62 -9.50 -10.38
N GLU A 246 0.93 -8.22 -10.50
CA GLU A 246 0.19 -7.12 -9.88
C GLU A 246 -1.08 -6.81 -10.71
N ILE A 247 -1.88 -7.84 -10.96
CA ILE A 247 -3.18 -7.78 -11.64
C ILE A 247 -4.25 -8.08 -10.61
N TYR A 248 -5.27 -7.23 -10.54
CA TYR A 248 -6.33 -7.35 -9.53
C TYR A 248 -7.58 -8.06 -10.04
N ASP A 249 -7.47 -8.77 -11.16
CA ASP A 249 -8.55 -9.60 -11.68
C ASP A 249 -8.75 -10.86 -10.80
N PRO A 250 -9.99 -11.26 -10.53
CA PRO A 250 -10.27 -12.52 -9.84
C PRO A 250 -9.58 -13.72 -10.48
N GLY A 251 -8.84 -14.49 -9.68
CA GLY A 251 -8.01 -15.61 -10.12
C GLY A 251 -6.56 -15.26 -10.41
N ALA A 252 -6.17 -13.97 -10.39
CA ALA A 252 -4.77 -13.56 -10.41
C ALA A 252 -4.11 -13.66 -9.03
N THR A 253 -2.79 -13.55 -8.98
CA THR A 253 -1.99 -13.76 -7.76
C THR A 253 -2.18 -12.65 -6.72
N ALA A 254 -2.34 -11.39 -7.13
CA ALA A 254 -2.50 -10.28 -6.20
C ALA A 254 -3.78 -10.39 -5.36
N PRO A 255 -5.00 -10.55 -5.92
CA PRO A 255 -6.20 -10.73 -5.11
C PRO A 255 -6.21 -12.07 -4.35
N ALA A 256 -5.58 -13.13 -4.88
CA ALA A 256 -5.43 -14.37 -4.15
C ALA A 256 -4.62 -14.15 -2.86
N MET A 257 -3.45 -13.52 -2.95
CA MET A 257 -2.61 -13.18 -1.80
C MET A 257 -3.33 -12.31 -0.77
N LEU A 258 -4.04 -11.28 -1.21
CA LEU A 258 -4.61 -10.26 -0.32
C LEU A 258 -5.96 -10.66 0.30
N PHE A 259 -6.78 -11.48 -0.40
CA PHE A 259 -8.18 -11.68 -0.05
C PHE A 259 -8.64 -13.13 0.03
N GLN A 260 -7.85 -14.10 -0.48
CA GLN A 260 -8.25 -15.50 -0.50
C GLN A 260 -7.37 -16.39 0.39
N HIS A 261 -6.22 -15.89 0.86
CA HIS A 261 -5.32 -16.63 1.74
C HIS A 261 -5.15 -15.94 3.09
N PRO A 262 -5.12 -16.70 4.20
CA PRO A 262 -4.98 -16.14 5.54
C PRO A 262 -3.59 -15.59 5.83
N SER A 263 -2.57 -16.08 5.12
CA SER A 263 -1.18 -15.61 5.22
C SER A 263 -0.65 -15.23 3.84
N ALA A 264 -0.43 -13.93 3.66
CA ALA A 264 0.15 -13.39 2.43
C ALA A 264 1.58 -13.88 2.22
N ALA A 265 2.39 -13.97 3.29
CA ALA A 265 3.75 -14.49 3.20
C ALA A 265 3.76 -15.97 2.82
N ALA A 266 2.93 -16.82 3.45
CA ALA A 266 2.88 -18.25 3.11
C ALA A 266 2.46 -18.46 1.64
N TYR A 267 1.52 -17.64 1.14
CA TYR A 267 1.15 -17.68 -0.27
C TYR A 267 2.34 -17.33 -1.17
N MET A 268 3.03 -16.22 -0.90
CA MET A 268 4.19 -15.80 -1.70
C MET A 268 5.33 -16.83 -1.67
N LEU A 269 5.62 -17.41 -0.50
CA LEU A 269 6.63 -18.46 -0.35
C LEU A 269 6.31 -19.73 -1.14
N SER A 270 5.04 -19.97 -1.50
CA SER A 270 4.62 -21.11 -2.31
C SER A 270 4.76 -20.89 -3.83
N LEU A 271 4.90 -19.66 -4.29
CA LEU A 271 4.98 -19.35 -5.72
C LEU A 271 6.31 -19.84 -6.31
N PRO A 272 6.29 -20.42 -7.54
CA PRO A 272 7.51 -20.81 -8.25
C PRO A 272 8.22 -19.60 -8.86
N LEU A 273 9.43 -19.80 -9.35
CA LEU A 273 10.09 -18.86 -10.26
C LEU A 273 9.38 -18.86 -11.63
N ARG A 274 9.27 -17.69 -12.22
CA ARG A 274 8.93 -17.45 -13.62
C ARG A 274 10.16 -17.09 -14.42
N ASP A 275 11.00 -16.23 -13.83
CA ASP A 275 12.19 -15.68 -14.46
C ASP A 275 13.42 -15.91 -13.56
N GLU A 276 14.61 -15.79 -14.13
CA GLU A 276 15.85 -15.76 -13.37
C GLU A 276 15.91 -14.51 -12.46
N PRO A 277 16.20 -14.66 -11.16
CA PRO A 277 16.32 -13.51 -10.26
C PRO A 277 17.32 -12.46 -10.75
N GLY A 278 16.95 -11.18 -10.63
CA GLY A 278 17.75 -10.04 -11.06
C GLY A 278 17.56 -9.62 -12.51
N ARG A 279 16.86 -10.40 -13.34
CA ARG A 279 16.80 -10.19 -14.80
C ARG A 279 15.69 -9.21 -15.23
N HIS A 280 14.49 -9.38 -14.70
CA HIS A 280 13.33 -8.61 -15.13
C HIS A 280 12.70 -7.87 -13.95
N TYR A 281 12.37 -6.60 -14.18
CA TYR A 281 11.56 -5.82 -13.26
C TYR A 281 10.08 -6.14 -13.45
N ARG A 282 9.41 -6.49 -12.34
CA ARG A 282 7.95 -6.62 -12.30
C ARG A 282 7.45 -6.01 -11.01
N TYR A 283 6.71 -4.90 -11.12
CA TYR A 283 6.11 -4.29 -9.94
C TYR A 283 5.31 -5.32 -9.16
N SER A 284 5.59 -5.47 -7.86
CA SER A 284 5.11 -6.59 -7.05
C SER A 284 4.83 -6.21 -5.60
N SER A 285 3.56 -6.27 -5.21
CA SER A 285 3.17 -6.27 -3.80
C SER A 285 3.69 -7.50 -3.07
N GLY A 286 3.85 -8.62 -3.77
CA GLY A 286 4.36 -9.87 -3.22
C GLY A 286 5.80 -9.77 -2.74
N SER A 287 6.69 -9.13 -3.52
CA SER A 287 8.08 -8.87 -3.11
C SER A 287 8.13 -8.07 -1.80
N THR A 288 7.27 -7.06 -1.69
CA THR A 288 7.20 -6.25 -0.46
C THR A 288 6.60 -7.01 0.73
N VAL A 289 5.66 -7.92 0.50
CA VAL A 289 5.14 -8.83 1.55
C VAL A 289 6.28 -9.70 2.09
N LEU A 290 7.13 -10.24 1.22
CA LEU A 290 8.30 -11.03 1.64
C LEU A 290 9.33 -10.18 2.39
N LEU A 291 9.61 -8.96 1.95
CA LEU A 291 10.45 -8.01 2.68
C LEU A 291 9.90 -7.73 4.08
N ASN A 292 8.59 -7.49 4.19
CA ASN A 292 7.99 -7.22 5.49
C ASN A 292 7.96 -8.47 6.39
N HIS A 293 7.84 -9.65 5.80
CA HIS A 293 7.99 -10.91 6.53
C HIS A 293 9.41 -11.06 7.10
N LEU A 294 10.45 -10.73 6.32
CA LEU A 294 11.83 -10.66 6.82
C LEU A 294 11.99 -9.62 7.92
N VAL A 295 11.41 -8.42 7.76
CA VAL A 295 11.44 -7.38 8.80
C VAL A 295 10.92 -7.94 10.12
N GLN A 296 9.73 -8.57 10.14
CA GLN A 296 9.18 -9.10 11.38
C GLN A 296 10.03 -10.24 11.96
N GLN A 297 10.54 -11.16 11.12
CA GLN A 297 11.42 -12.26 11.56
C GLN A 297 12.75 -11.79 12.13
N ARG A 298 13.37 -10.76 11.54
CA ARG A 298 14.67 -10.22 12.00
C ARG A 298 14.54 -9.27 13.18
N THR A 299 13.32 -8.80 13.44
CA THR A 299 13.03 -7.88 14.54
C THR A 299 12.79 -8.61 15.86
N ALA A 300 11.99 -9.68 15.85
CA ALA A 300 11.63 -10.41 17.08
C ALA A 300 11.23 -11.87 16.81
N ALA A 301 11.07 -12.64 17.88
CA ALA A 301 10.78 -14.07 17.82
C ALA A 301 9.35 -14.42 17.32
N ASN A 302 8.42 -13.47 17.34
CA ASN A 302 7.06 -13.65 16.89
C ASN A 302 6.45 -12.30 16.41
N ASN A 303 5.33 -12.37 15.68
CA ASN A 303 4.70 -11.19 15.10
C ASN A 303 4.25 -10.15 16.15
N ALA A 304 3.77 -10.57 17.33
CA ALA A 304 3.33 -9.63 18.35
C ALA A 304 4.51 -8.77 18.86
N ALA A 305 5.61 -9.42 19.26
CA ALA A 305 6.81 -8.71 19.69
C ALA A 305 7.44 -7.88 18.56
N ALA A 306 7.34 -8.33 17.29
CA ALA A 306 7.83 -7.56 16.15
C ALA A 306 7.02 -6.29 15.93
N VAL A 307 5.69 -6.35 16.02
CA VAL A 307 4.80 -5.19 15.90
C VAL A 307 5.09 -4.15 17.00
N GLU A 308 5.21 -4.60 18.26
CA GLU A 308 5.56 -3.71 19.37
C GLU A 308 6.93 -3.05 19.15
N HIS A 309 7.94 -3.84 18.75
CA HIS A 309 9.28 -3.32 18.49
C HIS A 309 9.29 -2.29 17.36
N LEU A 310 8.59 -2.54 16.25
CA LEU A 310 8.49 -1.60 15.13
C LEU A 310 7.80 -0.30 15.55
N ALA A 311 6.71 -0.41 16.33
CA ALA A 311 6.02 0.76 16.85
C ALA A 311 6.97 1.65 17.68
N GLU A 312 7.76 1.04 18.57
CA GLU A 312 8.67 1.75 19.51
C GLU A 312 9.95 2.28 18.84
N HIS A 313 10.54 1.50 17.93
CA HIS A 313 11.90 1.75 17.46
C HIS A 313 11.99 2.23 16.01
N PHE A 314 10.87 2.20 15.27
CA PHE A 314 10.79 2.75 13.93
C PHE A 314 9.77 3.89 13.84
N PHE A 315 8.49 3.62 14.14
CA PHE A 315 7.42 4.58 13.91
C PHE A 315 7.41 5.73 14.94
N ARG A 316 7.69 5.43 16.22
CA ARG A 316 7.77 6.48 17.25
C ARG A 316 8.92 7.46 17.00
N PRO A 317 10.17 7.03 16.74
CA PRO A 317 11.26 7.95 16.39
C PRO A 317 11.03 8.72 15.10
N LEU A 318 10.38 8.11 14.10
CA LEU A 318 9.94 8.79 12.87
C LEU A 318 8.87 9.86 13.15
N GLY A 319 8.23 9.80 14.32
CA GLY A 319 7.21 10.75 14.74
C GLY A 319 5.82 10.48 14.14
N MET A 320 5.58 9.31 13.54
CA MET A 320 4.26 8.92 13.03
C MET A 320 3.35 8.53 14.19
N GLN A 321 2.59 9.50 14.71
CA GLN A 321 1.79 9.34 15.94
C GLN A 321 0.34 8.93 15.64
N ARG A 322 -0.16 9.23 14.44
CA ARG A 322 -1.55 8.99 14.04
C ARG A 322 -1.57 8.11 12.81
N MET A 323 -1.43 6.82 13.05
CA MET A 323 -1.40 5.82 11.99
C MET A 323 -2.07 4.52 12.44
N VAL A 324 -2.47 3.71 11.48
CA VAL A 324 -2.90 2.33 11.66
C VAL A 324 -2.22 1.50 10.59
N TYR A 325 -1.60 0.39 10.99
CA TYR A 325 -0.94 -0.54 10.08
C TYR A 325 -1.61 -1.90 10.18
N GLU A 326 -2.46 -2.19 9.22
CA GLU A 326 -3.29 -3.40 9.24
C GLU A 326 -2.47 -4.65 8.87
N THR A 327 -2.95 -5.79 9.35
CA THR A 327 -2.31 -7.10 9.16
C THR A 327 -3.15 -8.04 8.29
N ASP A 328 -2.53 -9.13 7.84
CA ASP A 328 -3.26 -10.33 7.41
C ASP A 328 -3.76 -11.13 8.63
N ALA A 329 -4.45 -12.26 8.40
CA ALA A 329 -4.99 -13.08 9.47
C ALA A 329 -3.88 -13.82 10.28
N ALA A 330 -2.69 -13.98 9.73
CA ALA A 330 -1.53 -14.56 10.40
C ALA A 330 -0.71 -13.53 11.21
N GLY A 331 -1.12 -12.25 11.21
CA GLY A 331 -0.47 -11.21 11.99
C GLY A 331 0.74 -10.55 11.30
N LEU A 332 0.88 -10.73 10.00
CA LEU A 332 1.87 -10.01 9.21
C LEU A 332 1.34 -8.61 8.88
N LEU A 333 2.07 -7.56 9.23
CA LEU A 333 1.79 -6.20 8.76
C LEU A 333 1.79 -6.16 7.23
N MET A 334 0.74 -5.63 6.62
CA MET A 334 0.58 -5.63 5.16
C MET A 334 1.37 -4.49 4.51
N GLY A 335 2.70 -4.61 4.55
CA GLY A 335 3.67 -3.62 4.09
C GLY A 335 3.55 -3.19 2.64
N SER A 336 2.79 -3.92 1.84
CA SER A 336 2.52 -3.56 0.46
C SER A 336 1.37 -2.58 0.26
N SER A 337 0.44 -2.43 1.26
CA SER A 337 -0.86 -1.81 0.95
C SER A 337 -1.58 -1.10 2.08
N TYR A 338 -1.63 -1.62 3.30
CA TYR A 338 -2.64 -1.22 4.29
C TYR A 338 -2.07 -0.42 5.47
N LEU A 339 -1.28 0.60 5.16
CA LEU A 339 -0.86 1.63 6.10
C LEU A 339 -1.72 2.88 5.93
N TYR A 340 -2.36 3.30 7.01
CA TYR A 340 -3.15 4.52 7.12
C TYR A 340 -2.39 5.53 7.97
N ALA A 341 -2.30 6.75 7.52
CA ALA A 341 -1.69 7.83 8.28
C ALA A 341 -2.27 9.19 7.89
N THR A 342 -2.03 10.20 8.71
CA THR A 342 -2.41 11.58 8.38
C THR A 342 -1.51 12.16 7.30
N ALA A 343 -1.95 13.24 6.65
CA ALA A 343 -1.11 13.95 5.67
C ALA A 343 0.21 14.43 6.31
N ARG A 344 0.16 14.90 7.56
CA ARG A 344 1.34 15.35 8.30
C ARG A 344 2.30 14.20 8.61
N ASP A 345 1.81 12.98 8.92
CA ASP A 345 2.66 11.81 9.15
C ASP A 345 3.26 11.28 7.85
N TRP A 346 2.50 11.27 6.75
CA TRP A 346 3.06 10.95 5.43
C TRP A 346 4.15 11.95 5.00
N ALA A 347 3.99 13.24 5.32
CA ALA A 347 5.02 14.24 5.04
C ALA A 347 6.34 13.98 5.79
N LYS A 348 6.29 13.42 7.01
CA LYS A 348 7.50 13.04 7.76
C LYS A 348 8.33 11.99 7.04
N VAL A 349 7.70 11.08 6.30
CA VAL A 349 8.40 10.09 5.48
C VAL A 349 9.20 10.76 4.37
N GLY A 350 8.59 11.73 3.68
CA GLY A 350 9.30 12.54 2.68
C GLY A 350 10.43 13.37 3.29
N GLN A 351 10.19 13.97 4.45
CA GLN A 351 11.19 14.78 5.16
C GLN A 351 12.37 13.92 5.65
N LEU A 352 12.12 12.69 6.14
CA LEU A 352 13.17 11.74 6.49
C LEU A 352 14.10 11.46 5.30
N MET A 353 13.52 11.20 4.13
CA MET A 353 14.28 10.95 2.90
C MET A 353 15.10 12.18 2.48
N LEU A 354 14.48 13.36 2.55
CA LEU A 354 15.13 14.63 2.21
C LEU A 354 16.33 14.94 3.13
N ASN A 355 16.22 14.57 4.41
CA ASN A 355 17.25 14.76 5.42
C ASN A 355 18.30 13.63 5.47
N GLY A 356 18.41 12.80 4.42
CA GLY A 356 19.41 11.73 4.37
C GLY A 356 19.22 10.65 5.46
N GLY A 357 17.98 10.38 5.86
CA GLY A 357 17.64 9.32 6.81
C GLY A 357 17.62 9.73 8.28
N GLU A 358 17.61 11.03 8.57
CA GLU A 358 17.51 11.57 9.93
C GLU A 358 16.27 12.44 10.09
N ILE A 359 15.58 12.32 11.23
CA ILE A 359 14.45 13.18 11.59
C ILE A 359 14.43 13.40 13.11
N ASN A 360 14.11 14.60 13.55
CA ASN A 360 14.05 14.96 14.98
C ASN A 360 15.35 14.65 15.75
N GLY A 361 16.50 14.75 15.10
CA GLY A 361 17.80 14.40 15.70
C GLY A 361 18.02 12.89 15.86
N THR A 362 17.13 12.06 15.32
CA THR A 362 17.23 10.60 15.37
C THR A 362 17.51 10.06 13.96
N ARG A 363 18.58 9.27 13.84
CA ARG A 363 18.89 8.56 12.60
C ARG A 363 18.06 7.29 12.51
N ILE A 364 17.24 7.21 11.49
CA ILE A 364 16.34 6.06 11.23
C ILE A 364 17.03 5.07 10.27
N VAL A 365 17.69 5.59 9.24
CA VAL A 365 18.48 4.83 8.27
C VAL A 365 19.76 5.60 7.94
N THR A 366 20.77 4.94 7.37
CA THR A 366 21.99 5.63 6.95
C THR A 366 21.76 6.52 5.72
N GLU A 367 22.59 7.54 5.54
CA GLU A 367 22.57 8.36 4.33
C GLU A 367 22.93 7.51 3.09
N ASP A 368 23.86 6.57 3.23
CA ASP A 368 24.20 5.61 2.18
C ASP A 368 23.00 4.77 1.75
N TRP A 369 22.15 4.33 2.72
CA TRP A 369 20.89 3.67 2.38
C TRP A 369 20.01 4.53 1.49
N ILE A 370 19.81 5.82 1.85
CA ILE A 370 19.00 6.74 1.05
C ILE A 370 19.56 6.88 -0.36
N GLN A 371 20.88 7.05 -0.49
CA GLN A 371 21.52 7.18 -1.79
C GLN A 371 21.31 5.92 -2.64
N ARG A 372 21.50 4.73 -2.09
CA ARG A 372 21.24 3.44 -2.79
C ARG A 372 19.77 3.24 -3.13
N ALA A 373 18.86 3.57 -2.20
CA ALA A 373 17.44 3.44 -2.41
C ALA A 373 16.92 4.28 -3.60
N LEU A 374 17.60 5.36 -3.93
CA LEU A 374 17.27 6.24 -5.05
C LEU A 374 18.07 5.94 -6.33
N GLN A 375 18.73 4.77 -6.42
CA GLN A 375 19.35 4.30 -7.64
C GLN A 375 18.50 3.24 -8.33
N PRO A 376 18.33 3.33 -9.66
CA PRO A 376 17.76 2.24 -10.44
C PRO A 376 18.75 1.09 -10.54
N ASN A 377 18.26 -0.14 -10.65
CA ASN A 377 19.12 -1.28 -10.96
C ASN A 377 19.38 -1.42 -12.46
N GLY A 378 20.18 -2.43 -12.85
CA GLY A 378 20.54 -2.73 -14.23
C GLY A 378 19.49 -3.55 -15.01
N SER A 379 18.30 -3.84 -14.44
CA SER A 379 17.24 -4.55 -15.12
C SER A 379 16.49 -3.68 -16.13
N ASP A 380 15.39 -4.20 -16.68
CA ASP A 380 14.53 -3.51 -17.64
C ASP A 380 13.51 -2.54 -17.00
N ASN A 381 13.77 -2.04 -15.78
CA ASN A 381 12.89 -1.12 -15.05
C ASN A 381 12.82 0.32 -15.60
N LYS A 382 13.44 0.58 -16.76
CA LYS A 382 13.47 1.89 -17.41
C LYS A 382 14.04 3.02 -16.54
N ARG A 383 14.76 2.70 -15.48
CA ARG A 383 15.38 3.61 -14.50
C ARG A 383 14.35 4.43 -13.68
N ASP A 384 13.11 3.99 -13.57
CA ASP A 384 12.04 4.71 -12.86
C ASP A 384 11.69 4.12 -11.49
N PHE A 385 12.46 3.11 -11.00
CA PHE A 385 12.22 2.47 -9.71
C PHE A 385 13.52 2.09 -8.99
N GLY A 386 13.61 2.44 -7.70
CA GLY A 386 14.72 2.10 -6.78
C GLY A 386 14.29 1.09 -5.72
N TYR A 387 14.80 1.21 -4.47
CA TYR A 387 14.37 0.38 -3.34
C TYR A 387 13.00 0.83 -2.85
N GLN A 388 11.93 0.36 -3.49
CA GLN A 388 10.52 0.67 -3.17
C GLN A 388 10.15 2.17 -3.33
N TRP A 389 10.91 2.90 -4.16
CA TRP A 389 10.68 4.31 -4.49
C TRP A 389 10.56 4.51 -5.98
N TRP A 390 9.62 5.36 -6.41
CA TRP A 390 9.50 5.80 -7.79
C TRP A 390 10.46 6.95 -8.05
N LEU A 391 11.19 6.87 -9.18
CA LEU A 391 12.24 7.81 -9.56
C LEU A 391 11.82 8.61 -10.80
N ASN A 392 12.37 9.82 -10.95
CA ASN A 392 12.21 10.64 -12.15
C ASN A 392 13.37 10.46 -13.16
N LYS A 393 14.10 9.35 -13.04
CA LYS A 393 15.35 9.08 -13.80
C LYS A 393 15.12 8.30 -15.10
N ALA A 394 13.87 8.09 -15.53
CA ALA A 394 13.57 7.36 -16.75
C ALA A 394 14.21 8.04 -17.97
N THR A 395 14.84 7.24 -18.85
CA THR A 395 15.58 7.76 -20.01
C THR A 395 14.66 8.20 -21.15
N ASP A 396 13.54 7.49 -21.35
CA ASP A 396 12.66 7.74 -22.49
C ASP A 396 11.63 8.82 -22.18
N LYS A 397 11.01 8.72 -21.01
CA LYS A 397 9.96 9.65 -20.56
C LYS A 397 10.00 9.75 -19.03
N PRO A 398 10.54 10.85 -18.48
CA PRO A 398 10.46 11.10 -17.04
C PRO A 398 9.02 11.01 -16.54
N ARG A 399 8.85 10.54 -15.31
CA ARG A 399 7.53 10.42 -14.68
C ARG A 399 6.88 11.79 -14.47
N TRP A 400 7.70 12.78 -14.13
CA TRP A 400 7.33 14.19 -13.97
C TRP A 400 8.23 15.07 -14.85
N PRO A 401 7.89 15.24 -16.15
CA PRO A 401 8.78 15.89 -17.13
C PRO A 401 9.11 17.36 -16.80
N GLY A 402 8.27 18.02 -16.02
CA GLY A 402 8.48 19.42 -15.61
C GLY A 402 9.34 19.59 -14.36
N LEU A 403 9.78 18.48 -13.72
CA LEU A 403 10.56 18.48 -12.49
C LEU A 403 11.98 17.91 -12.75
N PRO A 404 12.97 18.23 -11.87
CA PRO A 404 14.33 17.67 -11.96
C PRO A 404 14.36 16.14 -11.95
N ASP A 405 15.45 15.56 -12.48
CA ASP A 405 15.64 14.11 -12.57
C ASP A 405 15.92 13.42 -11.22
N ASN A 406 16.34 14.20 -10.20
CA ASN A 406 16.55 13.72 -8.84
C ASN A 406 15.27 13.68 -7.98
N VAL A 407 14.12 14.05 -8.55
CA VAL A 407 12.82 13.93 -7.89
C VAL A 407 12.44 12.47 -7.73
N PHE A 408 11.84 12.14 -6.59
CA PHE A 408 11.36 10.79 -6.30
C PHE A 408 10.08 10.84 -5.46
N ALA A 409 9.34 9.73 -5.44
CA ALA A 409 8.10 9.68 -4.67
C ALA A 409 7.76 8.28 -4.14
N ALA A 410 7.06 8.24 -2.99
CA ALA A 410 6.17 7.14 -2.66
C ALA A 410 4.83 7.36 -3.38
N GLN A 411 4.30 6.32 -4.03
CA GLN A 411 3.04 6.39 -4.77
C GLN A 411 2.10 5.26 -4.34
N GLY A 412 0.81 5.57 -4.29
CA GLY A 412 -0.23 4.62 -3.98
C GLY A 412 -1.41 4.69 -4.93
N ASN A 413 -2.19 3.61 -4.95
CA ASN A 413 -3.45 3.55 -5.70
C ASN A 413 -4.33 4.76 -5.37
N ARG A 414 -5.25 5.12 -6.26
CA ARG A 414 -6.10 6.31 -6.12
C ARG A 414 -5.30 7.62 -6.04
N GLU A 415 -4.08 7.58 -6.61
CA GLU A 415 -3.22 8.74 -6.79
C GLU A 415 -2.68 9.33 -5.47
N GLN A 416 -2.41 8.47 -4.46
CA GLN A 416 -1.68 8.91 -3.27
C GLN A 416 -0.23 9.24 -3.61
N ARG A 417 0.31 10.34 -3.07
CA ARG A 417 1.68 10.80 -3.33
C ARG A 417 2.34 11.39 -2.09
N VAL A 418 3.58 11.00 -1.89
CA VAL A 418 4.58 11.78 -1.15
C VAL A 418 5.71 12.01 -2.12
N LEU A 419 5.78 13.21 -2.70
CA LEU A 419 6.79 13.60 -3.68
C LEU A 419 7.85 14.46 -3.00
N VAL A 420 9.11 14.21 -3.33
CA VAL A 420 10.27 14.92 -2.78
C VAL A 420 11.06 15.57 -3.91
N ILE A 421 11.33 16.87 -3.79
CA ILE A 421 12.15 17.67 -4.71
C ILE A 421 13.38 18.14 -3.94
N PRO A 422 14.52 17.40 -3.98
CA PRO A 422 15.69 17.69 -3.17
C PRO A 422 16.28 19.08 -3.43
N ASP A 423 16.37 19.50 -4.69
CA ASP A 423 16.95 20.80 -5.07
C ASP A 423 16.22 22.02 -4.50
N GLN A 424 15.01 21.81 -3.97
CA GLN A 424 14.18 22.89 -3.41
C GLN A 424 13.86 22.67 -1.93
N ASP A 425 14.43 21.69 -1.26
CA ASP A 425 14.06 21.29 0.11
C ASP A 425 12.54 21.15 0.27
N LEU A 426 11.89 20.47 -0.68
CA LEU A 426 10.44 20.47 -0.82
C LEU A 426 9.87 19.05 -0.72
N VAL A 427 8.81 18.89 0.10
CA VAL A 427 7.96 17.69 0.14
C VAL A 427 6.53 18.10 -0.15
N ILE A 428 5.90 17.39 -1.07
CA ILE A 428 4.49 17.58 -1.44
C ILE A 428 3.73 16.28 -1.14
N VAL A 429 2.66 16.39 -0.36
CA VAL A 429 1.76 15.28 -0.07
C VAL A 429 0.42 15.53 -0.72
N ARG A 430 -0.04 14.57 -1.48
CA ARG A 430 -1.39 14.52 -2.03
C ARG A 430 -2.09 13.24 -1.61
N LEU A 431 -3.26 13.34 -0.99
CA LEU A 431 -4.08 12.22 -0.59
C LEU A 431 -5.51 12.42 -1.10
N GLY A 432 -6.12 11.36 -1.61
CA GLY A 432 -7.45 11.44 -2.19
C GLY A 432 -8.00 10.06 -2.57
N TRP A 433 -9.09 10.06 -3.36
CA TRP A 433 -9.72 8.84 -3.84
C TRP A 433 -10.10 8.97 -5.33
N SER A 434 -9.10 9.32 -6.16
CA SER A 434 -9.32 9.64 -7.58
C SER A 434 -9.90 8.46 -8.36
N PRO A 435 -10.97 8.69 -9.13
CA PRO A 435 -11.53 7.66 -10.01
C PRO A 435 -10.62 7.34 -11.21
N GLY A 436 -9.73 8.24 -11.57
CA GLY A 436 -8.79 8.15 -12.69
C GLY A 436 -7.45 8.81 -12.37
N LYS A 437 -6.68 9.11 -13.40
CA LYS A 437 -5.37 9.75 -13.27
C LYS A 437 -5.51 11.17 -12.72
N TYR A 438 -4.61 11.51 -11.81
CA TYR A 438 -4.44 12.85 -11.27
C TYR A 438 -3.46 13.65 -12.15
N ARG A 439 -3.57 14.97 -12.14
CA ARG A 439 -2.70 15.92 -12.84
C ARG A 439 -1.43 16.20 -12.04
N ASP A 440 -0.74 15.14 -11.60
CA ASP A 440 0.37 15.25 -10.66
C ASP A 440 1.54 16.07 -11.22
N ASN A 441 1.89 15.92 -12.51
CA ASN A 441 2.94 16.71 -13.10
C ASN A 441 2.62 18.22 -13.12
N GLU A 442 1.43 18.61 -13.58
CA GLU A 442 1.02 20.00 -13.66
C GLU A 442 0.95 20.65 -12.28
N ASN A 443 0.25 20.00 -11.34
CA ASN A 443 0.05 20.54 -10.00
C ASN A 443 1.36 20.61 -9.20
N PHE A 444 2.23 19.60 -9.33
CA PHE A 444 3.50 19.61 -8.59
C PHE A 444 4.52 20.58 -9.19
N VAL A 445 4.53 20.76 -10.51
CA VAL A 445 5.33 21.84 -11.16
C VAL A 445 4.86 23.22 -10.72
N GLU A 446 3.55 23.44 -10.62
CA GLU A 446 2.98 24.68 -10.11
C GLU A 446 3.42 24.93 -8.66
N ILE A 447 3.23 23.96 -7.75
CA ILE A 447 3.67 24.09 -6.35
C ILE A 447 5.19 24.36 -6.28
N ALA A 448 6.00 23.61 -7.05
CA ALA A 448 7.46 23.83 -7.10
C ALA A 448 7.83 25.24 -7.56
N SER A 449 7.02 25.86 -8.42
CA SER A 449 7.25 27.23 -8.89
C SER A 449 7.12 28.30 -7.81
N TRP A 450 6.40 28.02 -6.71
CA TRP A 450 6.24 28.96 -5.59
C TRP A 450 7.52 29.15 -4.76
N PHE A 451 8.55 28.34 -4.99
CA PHE A 451 9.81 28.30 -4.23
C PHE A 451 11.05 28.56 -5.09
N ARG A 452 10.87 29.12 -6.28
CA ARG A 452 11.95 29.54 -7.20
C ARG A 452 12.44 30.95 -6.90
#